data_7635404c0cd25f406aea6a228b7fec77
#
_entry.id   7635404c0cd25f406aea6a228b7fec77
#
_cell.length_a   1.000
_cell.length_b   1.000
_cell.length_c   1.000
_cell.angle_alpha   90.00
_cell.angle_beta   90.00
_cell.angle_gamma   90.00
#
_symmetry.space_group_name_H-M   'P 1'
#
loop_
_entity.id
_entity.type
_entity.pdbx_description
1 polymer ?
#
loop_
_entity_poly.entity_id
_entity_poly.type
_entity_poly.pdbx_seq_one_letter_code
_entity_poly.pdbx_strand_id
1 'polypeptide(L)'
;GSSKGVLGKSVVDDEQQLRALVDQIVRRFDQPALVETYLPGREFTVGVLAAGEQLRVLPAMEIVFTDSSVEHPVYSYGHKTETETGVRFDVPAQVDDALAREIAECTSAAFRALGCRDVARIDLRLDAQGRVHFIECNPLPGLSPGFSDLCVIAEAAGIGYGALIGMILAPAIERL
;
A
#
# COMPACT_ATOMS: atom_id res chain seq x y z
N GLY A 1 -10.73 -1.38 2.87
CA GLY A 1 -9.34 -1.07 3.14
C GLY A 1 -8.90 -1.48 4.54
N SER A 2 -7.66 -1.23 4.85
CA SER A 2 -7.02 -1.51 6.14
C SER A 2 -6.82 -3.01 6.43
N SER A 3 -6.76 -3.85 5.41
CA SER A 3 -6.52 -5.31 5.53
C SER A 3 -7.47 -6.05 6.49
N LYS A 4 -8.63 -5.48 6.83
CA LYS A 4 -9.60 -6.06 7.79
C LYS A 4 -10.17 -7.40 7.34
N GLY A 5 -10.16 -7.68 6.02
CA GLY A 5 -10.59 -8.95 5.45
C GLY A 5 -9.46 -9.99 5.31
N VAL A 6 -8.21 -9.59 5.53
CA VAL A 6 -7.06 -10.49 5.49
C VAL A 6 -6.96 -11.18 6.85
N LEU A 7 -7.39 -12.44 6.89
CA LEU A 7 -7.26 -13.31 8.07
C LEU A 7 -5.85 -13.92 8.07
N GLY A 8 -5.31 -14.29 9.21
CA GLY A 8 -3.92 -14.76 9.37
C GLY A 8 -3.51 -15.98 8.50
N LYS A 9 -4.45 -16.62 7.79
CA LYS A 9 -4.21 -17.65 6.76
C LYS A 9 -5.07 -17.34 5.54
N SER A 10 -4.82 -16.21 4.89
CA SER A 10 -5.55 -15.83 3.68
C SER A 10 -4.88 -16.30 2.39
N VAL A 11 -3.67 -16.86 2.47
CA VAL A 11 -2.99 -17.51 1.34
C VAL A 11 -3.18 -19.01 1.46
N VAL A 12 -3.48 -19.65 0.33
CA VAL A 12 -3.73 -21.09 0.22
C VAL A 12 -3.01 -21.64 -1.01
N ASP A 13 -2.59 -22.91 -0.94
CA ASP A 13 -1.72 -23.53 -1.94
C ASP A 13 -2.45 -24.51 -2.86
N ASP A 14 -3.69 -24.90 -2.51
CA ASP A 14 -4.49 -25.83 -3.29
C ASP A 14 -5.98 -25.46 -3.38
N GLU A 15 -6.68 -26.10 -4.31
CA GLU A 15 -8.09 -25.87 -4.58
C GLU A 15 -8.99 -26.26 -3.39
N GLN A 16 -8.65 -27.28 -2.63
CA GLN A 16 -9.46 -27.73 -1.49
C GLN A 16 -9.43 -26.68 -0.37
N GLN A 17 -8.24 -26.17 -0.05
CA GLN A 17 -8.07 -25.08 0.92
C GLN A 17 -8.75 -23.82 0.44
N LEU A 18 -8.63 -23.47 -0.87
CA LEU A 18 -9.30 -22.31 -1.45
C LEU A 18 -10.82 -22.38 -1.27
N ARG A 19 -11.45 -23.49 -1.64
CA ARG A 19 -12.90 -23.68 -1.49
C ARG A 19 -13.35 -23.57 -0.03
N ALA A 20 -12.62 -24.21 0.89
CA ALA A 20 -12.93 -24.15 2.31
C ALA A 20 -12.83 -22.73 2.87
N LEU A 21 -11.80 -21.98 2.48
CA LEU A 21 -11.61 -20.59 2.93
C LEU A 21 -12.66 -19.65 2.34
N VAL A 22 -12.99 -19.79 1.06
CA VAL A 22 -14.06 -19.01 0.41
C VAL A 22 -15.40 -19.24 1.12
N ASP A 23 -15.78 -20.50 1.37
CA ASP A 23 -16.99 -20.83 2.12
C ASP A 23 -16.99 -20.20 3.52
N GLN A 24 -15.87 -20.24 4.21
CA GLN A 24 -15.72 -19.60 5.54
C GLN A 24 -15.94 -18.08 5.47
N ILE A 25 -15.29 -17.41 4.50
CA ILE A 25 -15.39 -15.95 4.32
C ILE A 25 -16.83 -15.56 3.99
N VAL A 26 -17.44 -16.23 3.01
CA VAL A 26 -18.83 -15.95 2.59
C VAL A 26 -19.80 -16.11 3.76
N ARG A 27 -19.70 -17.21 4.53
CA ARG A 27 -20.57 -17.43 5.70
C ARG A 27 -20.34 -16.42 6.82
N ARG A 28 -19.07 -16.02 7.04
CA ARG A 28 -18.72 -15.10 8.13
C ARG A 28 -19.12 -13.66 7.89
N PHE A 29 -19.02 -13.20 6.64
CA PHE A 29 -19.22 -11.80 6.29
C PHE A 29 -20.48 -11.53 5.47
N ASP A 30 -21.18 -12.59 5.04
CA ASP A 30 -22.34 -12.53 4.13
C ASP A 30 -22.06 -11.69 2.87
N GLN A 31 -20.85 -11.88 2.30
CA GLN A 31 -20.35 -11.16 1.14
C GLN A 31 -19.53 -12.09 0.23
N PRO A 32 -19.43 -11.80 -1.07
CA PRO A 32 -18.54 -12.52 -1.96
C PRO A 32 -17.07 -12.42 -1.47
N ALA A 33 -16.32 -13.51 -1.61
CA ALA A 33 -14.88 -13.51 -1.39
C ALA A 33 -14.15 -13.07 -2.65
N LEU A 34 -13.17 -12.16 -2.51
CA LEU A 34 -12.22 -11.82 -3.57
C LEU A 34 -11.10 -12.86 -3.55
N VAL A 35 -10.82 -13.43 -4.71
CA VAL A 35 -9.73 -14.42 -4.90
C VAL A 35 -8.73 -13.84 -5.89
N GLU A 36 -7.48 -13.70 -5.46
CA GLU A 36 -6.40 -13.09 -6.23
C GLU A 36 -5.16 -13.98 -6.22
N THR A 37 -4.31 -13.82 -7.23
CA THR A 37 -2.99 -14.46 -7.25
C THR A 37 -2.10 -13.87 -6.17
N TYR A 38 -1.46 -14.74 -5.36
CA TYR A 38 -0.45 -14.29 -4.41
C TYR A 38 0.80 -13.79 -5.13
N LEU A 39 1.29 -12.63 -4.72
CA LEU A 39 2.52 -12.02 -5.23
C LEU A 39 3.63 -12.21 -4.21
N PRO A 40 4.69 -13.00 -4.50
CA PRO A 40 5.69 -13.38 -3.50
C PRO A 40 6.80 -12.33 -3.30
N GLY A 41 6.87 -11.30 -4.13
CA GLY A 41 7.97 -10.34 -4.13
C GLY A 41 7.86 -9.24 -3.07
N ARG A 42 8.74 -8.26 -3.19
CA ARG A 42 8.85 -7.09 -2.31
C ARG A 42 7.57 -6.26 -2.33
N GLU A 43 7.22 -5.69 -1.18
CA GLU A 43 6.01 -4.88 -1.00
C GLU A 43 6.38 -3.42 -0.74
N PHE A 44 5.67 -2.50 -1.41
CA PHE A 44 5.92 -1.06 -1.34
C PHE A 44 4.63 -0.30 -1.08
N THR A 45 4.76 0.82 -0.39
CA THR A 45 3.71 1.82 -0.31
C THR A 45 4.25 3.18 -0.72
N VAL A 46 3.46 3.93 -1.50
CA VAL A 46 3.91 5.15 -2.17
C VAL A 46 2.88 6.26 -1.99
N GLY A 47 3.31 7.40 -1.47
CA GLY A 47 2.48 8.60 -1.38
C GLY A 47 2.42 9.35 -2.71
N VAL A 48 1.26 9.88 -3.05
CA VAL A 48 1.07 10.79 -4.19
C VAL A 48 0.40 12.06 -3.70
N LEU A 49 0.97 13.20 -4.07
CA LEU A 49 0.38 14.53 -3.91
C LEU A 49 0.05 15.09 -5.29
N ALA A 50 -1.13 15.67 -5.45
CA ALA A 50 -1.59 16.23 -6.73
C ALA A 50 -1.97 17.69 -6.60
N ALA A 51 -1.58 18.51 -7.58
CA ALA A 51 -2.02 19.88 -7.77
C ALA A 51 -2.55 20.02 -9.20
N GLY A 52 -3.87 19.88 -9.38
CA GLY A 52 -4.47 19.73 -10.70
C GLY A 52 -3.96 18.46 -11.40
N GLU A 53 -3.40 18.61 -12.60
CA GLU A 53 -2.83 17.50 -13.38
C GLU A 53 -1.39 17.12 -12.97
N GLN A 54 -0.73 17.97 -12.19
CA GLN A 54 0.63 17.71 -11.74
C GLN A 54 0.64 16.73 -10.58
N LEU A 55 1.33 15.61 -10.77
CA LEU A 55 1.53 14.61 -9.72
C LEU A 55 2.95 14.70 -9.18
N ARG A 56 3.07 14.69 -7.86
CA ARG A 56 4.31 14.46 -7.14
C ARG A 56 4.25 13.08 -6.49
N VAL A 57 4.91 12.11 -7.09
CA VAL A 57 5.13 10.80 -6.49
C VAL A 57 6.25 10.93 -5.46
N LEU A 58 5.97 10.54 -4.23
CA LEU A 58 6.94 10.55 -3.14
C LEU A 58 7.83 9.30 -3.22
N PRO A 59 8.98 9.28 -2.53
CA PRO A 59 9.79 8.07 -2.44
C PRO A 59 8.98 6.88 -1.95
N ALA A 60 9.25 5.69 -2.49
CA ALA A 60 8.61 4.48 -2.00
C ALA A 60 9.13 4.13 -0.59
N MET A 61 8.24 3.64 0.25
CA MET A 61 8.57 2.94 1.48
C MET A 61 8.40 1.44 1.24
N GLU A 62 9.40 0.65 1.58
CA GLU A 62 9.33 -0.80 1.50
C GLU A 62 8.88 -1.39 2.83
N ILE A 63 7.97 -2.35 2.75
CA ILE A 63 7.54 -3.17 3.89
C ILE A 63 8.35 -4.46 3.85
N VAL A 64 9.34 -4.56 4.74
CA VAL A 64 10.26 -5.70 4.81
C VAL A 64 9.78 -6.66 5.88
N PHE A 65 9.38 -7.86 5.48
CA PHE A 65 9.04 -8.93 6.40
C PHE A 65 10.33 -9.54 6.98
N THR A 66 10.45 -9.53 8.30
CA THR A 66 11.66 -9.99 9.01
C THR A 66 11.53 -11.39 9.60
N ASP A 67 10.31 -11.92 9.67
CA ASP A 67 10.05 -13.29 10.14
C ASP A 67 10.14 -14.27 8.97
N SER A 68 11.28 -14.96 8.84
CA SER A 68 11.51 -15.95 7.80
C SER A 68 10.76 -17.28 8.01
N SER A 69 10.08 -17.46 9.13
CA SER A 69 9.26 -18.65 9.40
C SER A 69 7.88 -18.58 8.71
N VAL A 70 7.46 -17.39 8.27
CA VAL A 70 6.21 -17.17 7.54
C VAL A 70 6.43 -17.42 6.05
N GLU A 71 5.87 -18.49 5.52
CA GLU A 71 6.03 -18.90 4.11
C GLU A 71 5.41 -17.91 3.14
N HIS A 72 4.24 -17.35 3.50
CA HIS A 72 3.50 -16.38 2.69
C HIS A 72 3.22 -15.10 3.50
N PRO A 73 4.22 -14.22 3.65
CA PRO A 73 4.03 -13.02 4.44
C PRO A 73 3.05 -12.04 3.75
N VAL A 74 2.12 -11.51 4.53
CA VAL A 74 1.15 -10.50 4.10
C VAL A 74 1.09 -9.40 5.13
N TYR A 75 1.09 -8.14 4.70
CA TYR A 75 0.96 -6.99 5.58
C TYR A 75 -0.47 -6.91 6.13
N SER A 76 -0.67 -7.51 7.30
CA SER A 76 -1.97 -7.67 7.95
C SER A 76 -2.42 -6.41 8.70
N TYR A 77 -3.67 -6.41 9.15
CA TYR A 77 -4.18 -5.38 10.07
C TYR A 77 -3.42 -5.37 11.41
N GLY A 78 -2.96 -6.53 11.89
CA GLY A 78 -2.17 -6.65 13.12
C GLY A 78 -0.84 -5.90 13.04
N HIS A 79 -0.14 -5.99 11.91
CA HIS A 79 1.08 -5.20 11.67
C HIS A 79 0.81 -3.69 11.66
N LYS A 80 -0.35 -3.26 11.10
CA LYS A 80 -0.74 -1.83 11.05
C LYS A 80 -1.11 -1.25 12.43
N THR A 81 -1.38 -2.08 13.43
CA THR A 81 -1.81 -1.66 14.77
C THR A 81 -0.80 -1.97 15.86
N GLU A 82 0.44 -2.31 15.50
CA GLU A 82 1.52 -2.71 16.42
C GLU A 82 1.20 -3.95 17.28
N THR A 83 0.14 -4.69 16.95
CA THR A 83 -0.21 -5.94 17.64
C THR A 83 0.58 -7.13 17.14
N GLU A 84 1.18 -7.03 15.95
CA GLU A 84 2.06 -8.03 15.36
C GLU A 84 3.45 -7.43 15.12
N THR A 85 4.50 -8.21 15.38
CA THR A 85 5.90 -7.90 15.07
C THR A 85 6.30 -8.59 13.76
N GLY A 86 7.53 -8.38 13.29
CA GLY A 86 8.05 -9.08 12.12
C GLY A 86 8.01 -8.27 10.83
N VAL A 87 7.82 -6.94 10.92
CA VAL A 87 8.01 -6.01 9.79
C VAL A 87 8.97 -4.90 10.16
N ARG A 88 9.72 -4.44 9.15
CA ARG A 88 10.55 -3.24 9.18
C ARG A 88 10.18 -2.38 7.98
N PHE A 89 10.27 -1.07 8.14
CA PHE A 89 10.01 -0.11 7.07
C PHE A 89 11.31 0.54 6.62
N ASP A 90 11.62 0.43 5.34
CA ASP A 90 12.77 1.10 4.73
C ASP A 90 12.27 2.26 3.85
N VAL A 91 12.59 3.50 4.25
CA VAL A 91 12.19 4.72 3.53
C VAL A 91 13.36 5.71 3.45
N PRO A 92 13.76 6.15 2.27
CA PRO A 92 13.34 5.63 0.95
C PRO A 92 13.76 4.17 0.75
N ALA A 93 12.93 3.40 0.03
CA ALA A 93 13.24 2.02 -0.33
C ALA A 93 14.54 1.94 -1.14
N GLN A 94 15.37 0.94 -0.86
CA GLN A 94 16.60 0.69 -1.61
C GLN A 94 16.28 -0.11 -2.88
N VAL A 95 16.10 0.59 -3.99
CA VAL A 95 15.78 0.04 -5.31
C VAL A 95 16.70 0.67 -6.36
N ASP A 96 16.91 -0.02 -7.48
CA ASP A 96 17.59 0.55 -8.62
C ASP A 96 16.69 1.54 -9.39
N ASP A 97 17.30 2.30 -10.30
CA ASP A 97 16.61 3.33 -11.07
C ASP A 97 15.49 2.77 -11.98
N ALA A 98 15.61 1.52 -12.43
CA ALA A 98 14.62 0.88 -13.30
C ALA A 98 13.35 0.56 -12.49
N LEU A 99 13.50 -0.09 -11.33
CA LEU A 99 12.40 -0.41 -10.44
C LEU A 99 11.77 0.86 -9.85
N ALA A 100 12.57 1.88 -9.51
CA ALA A 100 12.06 3.16 -9.03
C ALA A 100 11.13 3.82 -10.05
N ARG A 101 11.50 3.79 -11.34
CA ARG A 101 10.66 4.31 -12.43
C ARG A 101 9.38 3.50 -12.59
N GLU A 102 9.45 2.16 -12.62
CA GLU A 102 8.28 1.30 -12.74
C GLU A 102 7.29 1.51 -11.60
N ILE A 103 7.77 1.61 -10.35
CA ILE A 103 6.98 1.97 -9.18
C ILE A 103 6.27 3.31 -9.38
N ALA A 104 6.99 4.36 -9.80
CA ALA A 104 6.43 5.68 -10.00
C ALA A 104 5.40 5.72 -11.14
N GLU A 105 5.65 5.02 -12.23
CA GLU A 105 4.73 4.90 -13.38
C GLU A 105 3.45 4.16 -12.99
N CYS A 106 3.55 3.00 -12.33
CA CYS A 106 2.41 2.23 -11.83
C CYS A 106 1.58 3.05 -10.85
N THR A 107 2.24 3.72 -9.89
CA THR A 107 1.61 4.62 -8.92
C THR A 107 0.83 5.75 -9.60
N SER A 108 1.46 6.43 -10.55
CA SER A 108 0.84 7.55 -11.28
C SER A 108 -0.34 7.10 -12.15
N ALA A 109 -0.20 5.94 -12.79
CA ALA A 109 -1.26 5.34 -13.60
C ALA A 109 -2.46 4.95 -12.75
N ALA A 110 -2.24 4.30 -11.60
CA ALA A 110 -3.30 3.92 -10.68
C ALA A 110 -4.03 5.15 -10.13
N PHE A 111 -3.30 6.19 -9.70
CA PHE A 111 -3.89 7.44 -9.20
C PHE A 111 -4.84 8.08 -10.22
N ARG A 112 -4.41 8.18 -11.48
CA ARG A 112 -5.23 8.74 -12.57
C ARG A 112 -6.42 7.86 -12.92
N ALA A 113 -6.19 6.55 -13.09
CA ALA A 113 -7.23 5.60 -13.50
C ALA A 113 -8.38 5.51 -12.48
N LEU A 114 -8.06 5.67 -11.19
CA LEU A 114 -9.04 5.66 -10.10
C LEU A 114 -9.69 7.03 -9.85
N GLY A 115 -9.31 8.06 -10.60
CA GLY A 115 -9.85 9.41 -10.44
C GLY A 115 -9.51 10.06 -9.09
N CYS A 116 -8.38 9.68 -8.48
CA CYS A 116 -7.93 10.26 -7.23
C CYS A 116 -7.63 11.76 -7.38
N ARG A 117 -7.80 12.50 -6.29
CA ARG A 117 -7.53 13.94 -6.22
C ARG A 117 -6.70 14.26 -4.99
N ASP A 118 -5.88 15.29 -5.09
CA ASP A 118 -5.11 15.92 -4.01
C ASP A 118 -4.10 14.98 -3.34
N VAL A 119 -4.52 13.82 -2.86
CA VAL A 119 -3.66 12.88 -2.17
C VAL A 119 -4.16 11.44 -2.32
N ALA A 120 -3.23 10.50 -2.40
CA ALA A 120 -3.49 9.08 -2.20
C ALA A 120 -2.24 8.36 -1.70
N ARG A 121 -2.41 7.17 -1.13
CA ARG A 121 -1.36 6.20 -0.89
C ARG A 121 -1.68 4.96 -1.72
N ILE A 122 -0.72 4.54 -2.51
CA ILE A 122 -0.83 3.38 -3.42
C ILE A 122 0.06 2.27 -2.86
N ASP A 123 -0.52 1.10 -2.67
CA ASP A 123 0.19 -0.08 -2.20
C ASP A 123 0.47 -0.98 -3.40
N LEU A 124 1.73 -1.44 -3.54
CA LEU A 124 2.26 -2.17 -4.68
C LEU A 124 3.01 -3.41 -4.21
N ARG A 125 3.06 -4.45 -5.04
CA ARG A 125 3.86 -5.63 -4.74
C ARG A 125 4.46 -6.23 -6.00
N LEU A 126 5.65 -6.83 -5.89
CA LEU A 126 6.30 -7.49 -7.01
C LEU A 126 5.81 -8.93 -7.16
N ASP A 127 5.71 -9.37 -8.41
CA ASP A 127 5.54 -10.80 -8.70
C ASP A 127 6.88 -11.56 -8.61
N ALA A 128 6.85 -12.86 -8.90
CA ALA A 128 8.04 -13.72 -8.90
C ALA A 128 9.07 -13.32 -9.98
N GLN A 129 8.68 -12.54 -10.99
CA GLN A 129 9.55 -12.04 -12.06
C GLN A 129 10.07 -10.62 -11.75
N GLY A 130 9.71 -10.03 -10.60
CA GLY A 130 10.11 -8.70 -10.19
C GLY A 130 9.29 -7.57 -10.83
N ARG A 131 8.18 -7.85 -11.50
CA ARG A 131 7.29 -6.84 -12.10
C ARG A 131 6.39 -6.22 -11.04
N VAL A 132 6.15 -4.92 -11.15
CA VAL A 132 5.32 -4.16 -10.22
C VAL A 132 3.83 -4.42 -10.49
N HIS A 133 3.08 -4.77 -9.45
CA HIS A 133 1.63 -4.91 -9.48
C HIS A 133 0.98 -3.97 -8.48
N PHE A 134 -0.13 -3.36 -8.90
CA PHE A 134 -1.02 -2.60 -8.03
C PHE A 134 -1.78 -3.54 -7.09
N ILE A 135 -1.85 -3.19 -5.81
CA ILE A 135 -2.61 -3.92 -4.79
C ILE A 135 -3.85 -3.14 -4.38
N GLU A 136 -3.66 -1.98 -3.79
CA GLU A 136 -4.79 -1.14 -3.35
C GLU A 136 -4.44 0.36 -3.42
N CYS A 137 -5.50 1.17 -3.44
CA CYS A 137 -5.41 2.61 -3.29
C CYS A 137 -6.12 3.07 -2.02
N ASN A 138 -5.44 3.88 -1.24
CA ASN A 138 -5.98 4.54 -0.07
C ASN A 138 -6.15 6.04 -0.37
N PRO A 139 -7.33 6.48 -0.86
CA PRO A 139 -7.55 7.89 -1.25
C PRO A 139 -7.68 8.83 -0.05
N LEU A 140 -7.89 8.29 1.14
CA LEU A 140 -7.87 9.01 2.42
C LEU A 140 -6.84 8.34 3.35
N PRO A 141 -5.53 8.51 3.07
CA PRO A 141 -4.49 7.90 3.90
C PRO A 141 -4.48 8.52 5.30
N GLY A 142 -3.99 7.75 6.28
CA GLY A 142 -3.77 8.28 7.63
C GLY A 142 -2.83 9.49 7.62
N LEU A 143 -3.08 10.45 8.52
CA LEU A 143 -2.33 11.70 8.65
C LEU A 143 -1.80 11.92 10.07
N SER A 144 -1.58 10.88 10.85
CA SER A 144 -0.98 10.99 12.18
C SER A 144 0.53 11.23 12.05
N PRO A 145 1.08 12.36 12.56
CA PRO A 145 2.50 12.67 12.44
C PRO A 145 3.37 11.58 13.09
N GLY A 146 4.45 11.20 12.42
CA GLY A 146 5.41 10.21 12.90
C GLY A 146 4.89 8.76 12.97
N PHE A 147 3.64 8.52 12.58
CA PHE A 147 3.00 7.18 12.64
C PHE A 147 2.44 6.74 11.29
N SER A 148 1.64 7.57 10.65
CA SER A 148 1.02 7.19 9.38
C SER A 148 2.04 7.15 8.23
N ASP A 149 1.97 6.10 7.41
CA ASP A 149 2.90 5.84 6.31
C ASP A 149 3.12 7.07 5.43
N LEU A 150 2.04 7.77 5.04
CA LEU A 150 2.16 8.98 4.21
C LEU A 150 2.99 10.07 4.90
N CYS A 151 2.84 10.26 6.23
CA CYS A 151 3.59 11.26 6.97
C CYS A 151 5.08 10.87 7.07
N VAL A 152 5.37 9.59 7.30
CA VAL A 152 6.74 9.05 7.35
C VAL A 152 7.43 9.19 5.98
N ILE A 153 6.73 8.85 4.90
CA ILE A 153 7.23 8.98 3.51
C ILE A 153 7.50 10.46 3.18
N ALA A 154 6.58 11.36 3.55
CA ALA A 154 6.74 12.79 3.31
C ALA A 154 7.93 13.37 4.07
N GLU A 155 8.12 12.99 5.33
CA GLU A 155 9.27 13.39 6.14
C GLU A 155 10.59 12.94 5.52
N ALA A 156 10.67 11.69 5.06
CA ALA A 156 11.83 11.15 4.35
C ALA A 156 12.11 11.90 3.04
N ALA A 157 11.08 12.50 2.41
CA ALA A 157 11.20 13.38 1.24
C ALA A 157 11.53 14.84 1.59
N GLY A 158 11.79 15.16 2.87
CA GLY A 158 12.06 16.52 3.34
C GLY A 158 10.80 17.41 3.45
N ILE A 159 9.60 16.82 3.43
CA ILE A 159 8.32 17.53 3.56
C ILE A 159 7.83 17.39 5.01
N GLY A 160 7.99 18.44 5.80
CA GLY A 160 7.46 18.47 7.15
C GLY A 160 5.92 18.44 7.19
N TYR A 161 5.36 18.00 8.33
CA TYR A 161 3.93 17.74 8.47
C TYR A 161 3.04 18.93 8.06
N GLY A 162 3.37 20.16 8.51
CA GLY A 162 2.59 21.35 8.15
C GLY A 162 2.59 21.62 6.65
N ALA A 163 3.74 21.41 5.97
CA ALA A 163 3.84 21.54 4.52
C ALA A 163 3.03 20.45 3.79
N LEU A 164 3.06 19.20 4.29
CA LEU A 164 2.26 18.10 3.75
C LEU A 164 0.77 18.44 3.79
N ILE A 165 0.26 18.88 4.94
CA ILE A 165 -1.15 19.28 5.09
C ILE A 165 -1.50 20.47 4.16
N GLY A 166 -0.61 21.45 4.07
CA GLY A 166 -0.77 22.58 3.12
C GLY A 166 -0.87 22.12 1.66
N MET A 167 0.01 21.18 1.23
CA MET A 167 -0.01 20.62 -0.12
C MET A 167 -1.29 19.82 -0.43
N ILE A 168 -1.89 19.17 0.56
CA ILE A 168 -3.15 18.44 0.40
C ILE A 168 -4.33 19.42 0.31
N LEU A 169 -4.34 20.48 1.13
CA LEU A 169 -5.47 21.41 1.22
C LEU A 169 -5.48 22.46 0.10
N ALA A 170 -4.31 22.95 -0.33
CA ALA A 170 -4.23 24.05 -1.29
C ALA A 170 -5.02 23.79 -2.60
N PRO A 171 -4.88 22.63 -3.27
CA PRO A 171 -5.65 22.35 -4.49
C PRO A 171 -7.15 22.22 -4.22
N ALA A 172 -7.55 21.77 -3.04
CA ALA A 172 -8.95 21.70 -2.67
C ALA A 172 -9.57 23.09 -2.45
N ILE A 173 -8.83 24.00 -1.83
CA ILE A 173 -9.25 25.40 -1.61
C ILE A 173 -9.37 26.15 -2.93
N GLU A 174 -8.44 25.95 -3.88
CA GLU A 174 -8.48 26.58 -5.20
C GLU A 174 -9.71 26.18 -6.05
N ARG A 175 -10.37 25.08 -5.70
CA ARG A 175 -11.59 24.60 -6.39
C ARG A 175 -12.90 25.08 -5.76
N LEU A 176 -12.85 25.84 -4.67
CA LEU A 176 -14.01 26.46 -4.01
C LEU A 176 -14.36 27.79 -4.65
#